data_8c5faaea7ede0a1ff68104c3ff169702
#
_entry.id   8c5faaea7ede0a1ff68104c3ff169702
#
_cell.length_a   1.000
_cell.length_b   1.000
_cell.length_c   1.000
_cell.angle_alpha   90.00
_cell.angle_beta   90.00
_cell.angle_gamma   90.00
#
_symmetry.space_group_name_H-M   'P 1'
#
loop_
_entity.id
_entity.type
_entity.pdbx_description
1 polymer ?
#
loop_
_entity_poly.entity_id
_entity_poly.type
_entity_poly.pdbx_seq_one_letter_code
_entity_poly.pdbx_strand_id
1 'polypeptide(L)'
;MNRKKNTRAVAALLCGALLALVLLSGCSASAEPVKAQGKSYFTYFDTVTYIYSYAGDSAERFSDCSAEIADMLGEYHQLFDIYHEYSGINNLCTVNKMAGGEAVGVEARLMEFLLYAKELYELTGGEMNVMMGSVLTLWHNAREAASEDPKNAYVPAEEDLAEAAKHTDISLLELDVENNTVRISDPLASIDVGALGKGYATEMAAQKAETLGCESYVLNVGGNIRIIGTRPDGTGW
;
A
#
# COMPACT_ATOMS: atom_id res chain seq x y z
N MET A 1 25.60 20.41 -76.45
CA MET A 1 24.60 21.24 -75.74
C MET A 1 23.61 20.42 -74.87
N ASN A 2 23.65 19.09 -74.88
CA ASN A 2 22.70 18.23 -74.11
C ASN A 2 23.12 17.80 -72.70
N ARG A 3 24.43 17.88 -72.36
CA ARG A 3 24.92 17.42 -71.04
C ARG A 3 24.50 18.33 -69.87
N LYS A 4 24.39 19.66 -70.07
CA LYS A 4 23.96 20.62 -69.05
C LYS A 4 22.45 20.61 -68.73
N LYS A 5 21.60 20.10 -69.69
CA LYS A 5 20.17 19.97 -69.46
C LYS A 5 19.85 18.78 -68.54
N ASN A 6 20.57 17.65 -68.71
CA ASN A 6 20.35 16.47 -67.92
C ASN A 6 20.81 16.63 -66.44
N THR A 7 21.90 17.38 -66.18
CA THR A 7 22.33 17.64 -64.82
C THR A 7 21.36 18.53 -64.04
N ARG A 8 20.70 19.48 -64.71
CA ARG A 8 19.67 20.34 -64.07
C ARG A 8 18.38 19.56 -63.77
N ALA A 9 17.99 18.64 -64.65
CA ALA A 9 16.82 17.75 -64.42
C ALA A 9 17.05 16.77 -63.28
N VAL A 10 18.25 16.18 -63.20
CA VAL A 10 18.60 15.26 -62.06
C VAL A 10 18.72 16.02 -60.77
N ALA A 11 19.27 17.23 -60.74
CA ALA A 11 19.34 18.05 -59.54
C ALA A 11 17.92 18.47 -59.04
N ALA A 12 17.02 18.84 -59.96
CA ALA A 12 15.63 19.17 -59.61
C ALA A 12 14.86 17.97 -59.06
N LEU A 13 15.07 16.76 -59.56
CA LEU A 13 14.49 15.51 -59.08
C LEU A 13 15.02 15.12 -57.69
N LEU A 14 16.34 15.31 -57.46
CA LEU A 14 16.96 15.08 -56.14
C LEU A 14 16.48 16.07 -55.07
N CYS A 15 16.35 17.35 -55.43
CA CYS A 15 15.80 18.38 -54.54
C CYS A 15 14.32 18.11 -54.25
N GLY A 16 13.53 17.68 -55.22
CA GLY A 16 12.13 17.29 -55.01
C GLY A 16 11.95 16.05 -54.11
N ALA A 17 12.82 15.05 -54.28
CA ALA A 17 12.84 13.87 -53.43
C ALA A 17 13.28 14.19 -51.98
N LEU A 18 14.25 15.06 -51.80
CA LEU A 18 14.67 15.54 -50.44
C LEU A 18 13.57 16.37 -49.77
N LEU A 19 12.84 17.24 -50.52
CA LEU A 19 11.72 17.98 -49.96
C LEU A 19 10.54 17.07 -49.58
N ALA A 20 10.28 16.02 -50.35
CA ALA A 20 9.24 15.04 -50.04
C ALA A 20 9.61 14.21 -48.80
N LEU A 21 10.90 13.86 -48.60
CA LEU A 21 11.37 13.17 -47.41
C LEU A 21 11.26 14.05 -46.13
N VAL A 22 11.50 15.37 -46.23
CA VAL A 22 11.35 16.30 -45.11
C VAL A 22 9.88 16.52 -44.75
N LEU A 23 8.97 16.48 -45.76
CA LEU A 23 7.52 16.60 -45.50
C LEU A 23 6.90 15.33 -44.92
N LEU A 24 7.54 14.13 -45.10
CA LEU A 24 7.10 12.87 -44.53
C LEU A 24 7.60 12.64 -43.10
N SER A 25 8.66 13.38 -42.66
CA SER A 25 9.19 13.29 -41.29
C SER A 25 8.50 14.22 -40.28
N GLY A 26 7.48 14.98 -40.72
CA GLY A 26 6.85 16.04 -39.93
C GLY A 26 5.56 15.73 -39.20
N CYS A 27 5.18 14.45 -39.07
CA CYS A 27 4.04 14.06 -38.24
C CYS A 27 4.43 12.96 -37.25
N SER A 28 5.27 13.24 -36.29
CA SER A 28 5.06 12.65 -34.96
C SER A 28 3.82 13.34 -34.40
N ALA A 29 2.67 12.69 -34.53
CA ALA A 29 1.53 13.05 -33.71
C ALA A 29 2.03 12.98 -32.28
N SER A 30 2.23 14.13 -31.63
CA SER A 30 2.40 14.18 -30.18
C SER A 30 1.10 13.61 -29.65
N ALA A 31 1.16 12.38 -29.10
CA ALA A 31 0.02 11.80 -28.40
C ALA A 31 -0.44 12.86 -27.39
N GLU A 32 -1.73 13.17 -27.40
CA GLU A 32 -2.27 14.07 -26.38
C GLU A 32 -1.87 13.51 -25.02
N PRO A 33 -1.43 14.38 -24.07
CA PRO A 33 -1.04 13.91 -22.78
C PRO A 33 -2.22 13.20 -22.13
N VAL A 34 -2.02 11.94 -21.71
CA VAL A 34 -3.04 11.15 -21.00
C VAL A 34 -3.48 11.93 -19.79
N LYS A 35 -4.76 12.24 -19.70
CA LYS A 35 -5.34 12.93 -18.55
C LYS A 35 -5.41 11.96 -17.37
N ALA A 36 -4.66 12.26 -16.32
CA ALA A 36 -4.74 11.48 -15.08
C ALA A 36 -6.15 11.54 -14.49
N GLN A 37 -6.62 10.39 -14.00
CA GLN A 37 -7.83 10.28 -13.19
C GLN A 37 -7.42 10.04 -11.74
N GLY A 38 -8.17 10.55 -10.77
CA GLY A 38 -7.86 10.41 -9.36
C GLY A 38 -9.11 10.26 -8.52
N LYS A 39 -9.02 9.43 -7.46
CA LYS A 39 -10.06 9.25 -6.46
C LYS A 39 -9.41 9.23 -5.08
N SER A 40 -10.08 9.79 -4.07
CA SER A 40 -9.61 9.82 -2.70
C SER A 40 -10.64 9.22 -1.76
N TYR A 41 -10.14 8.57 -0.69
CA TYR A 41 -10.92 7.96 0.37
C TYR A 41 -10.36 8.40 1.72
N PHE A 42 -11.24 8.58 2.72
CA PHE A 42 -10.90 9.08 4.05
C PHE A 42 -11.28 8.09 5.16
N THR A 43 -11.59 6.85 4.79
CA THR A 43 -12.20 5.85 5.68
C THR A 43 -11.25 4.73 6.09
N TYR A 44 -10.03 4.66 5.52
CA TYR A 44 -9.12 3.55 5.76
C TYR A 44 -7.91 4.00 6.58
N PHE A 45 -7.57 3.24 7.63
CA PHE A 45 -6.34 3.39 8.42
C PHE A 45 -6.13 4.80 9.00
N ASP A 46 -7.22 5.53 9.31
CA ASP A 46 -7.21 6.90 9.85
C ASP A 46 -6.34 7.86 9.02
N THR A 47 -6.35 7.68 7.71
CA THR A 47 -5.53 8.47 6.79
C THR A 47 -6.24 8.71 5.46
N VAL A 48 -5.64 9.57 4.62
CA VAL A 48 -6.13 9.79 3.26
C VAL A 48 -5.48 8.80 2.32
N THR A 49 -6.33 8.10 1.55
CA THR A 49 -5.91 7.22 0.46
C THR A 49 -6.18 7.91 -0.87
N TYR A 50 -5.19 7.90 -1.76
CA TYR A 50 -5.32 8.38 -3.13
C TYR A 50 -5.05 7.24 -4.10
N ILE A 51 -5.92 7.10 -5.11
CA ILE A 51 -5.75 6.18 -6.24
C ILE A 51 -5.73 7.02 -7.51
N TYR A 52 -4.66 6.92 -8.29
CA TYR A 52 -4.52 7.60 -9.57
C TYR A 52 -4.32 6.60 -10.70
N SER A 53 -4.97 6.84 -11.84
CA SER A 53 -4.69 6.17 -13.10
C SER A 53 -4.11 7.16 -14.11
N TYR A 54 -3.09 6.71 -14.81
CA TYR A 54 -2.46 7.39 -15.95
C TYR A 54 -2.58 6.54 -17.23
N ALA A 55 -3.32 5.45 -17.19
CA ALA A 55 -3.47 4.50 -18.29
C ALA A 55 -4.34 5.02 -19.46
N GLY A 56 -5.08 6.12 -19.25
CA GLY A 56 -6.08 6.58 -20.22
C GLY A 56 -7.37 5.76 -20.18
N ASP A 57 -7.65 5.13 -19.06
CA ASP A 57 -8.86 4.37 -18.81
C ASP A 57 -10.14 5.18 -19.08
N SER A 58 -11.23 4.50 -19.47
CA SER A 58 -12.55 5.11 -19.39
C SER A 58 -12.91 5.43 -17.94
N ALA A 59 -13.77 6.42 -17.71
CA ALA A 59 -14.22 6.77 -16.37
C ALA A 59 -14.87 5.60 -15.63
N GLU A 60 -15.61 4.75 -16.36
CA GLU A 60 -16.22 3.54 -15.82
C GLU A 60 -15.16 2.53 -15.36
N ARG A 61 -14.19 2.18 -16.21
CA ARG A 61 -13.10 1.27 -15.85
C ARG A 61 -12.29 1.78 -14.65
N PHE A 62 -11.92 3.07 -14.64
CA PHE A 62 -11.24 3.68 -13.50
C PHE A 62 -12.07 3.59 -12.22
N SER A 63 -13.39 3.84 -12.32
CA SER A 63 -14.30 3.72 -11.17
C SER A 63 -14.32 2.30 -10.62
N ASP A 64 -14.44 1.29 -11.49
CA ASP A 64 -14.49 -0.13 -11.09
C ASP A 64 -13.17 -0.59 -10.48
N CYS A 65 -12.04 -0.31 -11.12
CA CYS A 65 -10.73 -0.62 -10.56
C CYS A 65 -10.51 0.06 -9.19
N SER A 66 -10.90 1.33 -9.07
CA SER A 66 -10.77 2.07 -7.81
C SER A 66 -11.66 1.51 -6.70
N ALA A 67 -12.85 1.00 -7.04
CA ALA A 67 -13.75 0.36 -6.07
C ALA A 67 -13.13 -0.94 -5.55
N GLU A 68 -12.67 -1.81 -6.42
CA GLU A 68 -12.03 -3.08 -6.03
C GLU A 68 -10.77 -2.87 -5.15
N ILE A 69 -9.95 -1.86 -5.48
CA ILE A 69 -8.79 -1.48 -4.65
C ILE A 69 -9.26 -0.98 -3.27
N ALA A 70 -10.28 -0.13 -3.25
CA ALA A 70 -10.82 0.42 -2.02
C ALA A 70 -11.47 -0.66 -1.12
N ASP A 71 -12.19 -1.61 -1.72
CA ASP A 71 -12.79 -2.72 -1.00
C ASP A 71 -11.72 -3.60 -0.34
N MET A 72 -10.64 -3.93 -1.06
CA MET A 72 -9.50 -4.66 -0.50
C MET A 72 -8.84 -3.90 0.67
N LEU A 73 -8.64 -2.59 0.55
CA LEU A 73 -8.11 -1.76 1.64
C LEU A 73 -9.07 -1.74 2.83
N GLY A 74 -10.40 -1.73 2.59
CA GLY A 74 -11.43 -1.81 3.62
C GLY A 74 -11.41 -3.12 4.40
N GLU A 75 -11.22 -4.25 3.71
CA GLU A 75 -11.08 -5.55 4.35
C GLU A 75 -9.84 -5.59 5.27
N TYR A 76 -8.69 -5.14 4.79
CA TYR A 76 -7.48 -5.09 5.62
C TYR A 76 -7.58 -4.06 6.75
N HIS A 77 -8.25 -2.92 6.54
CA HIS A 77 -8.52 -1.97 7.62
C HIS A 77 -9.26 -2.63 8.78
N GLN A 78 -10.32 -3.40 8.48
CA GLN A 78 -11.09 -4.11 9.51
C GLN A 78 -10.28 -5.22 10.19
N LEU A 79 -9.49 -6.00 9.43
CA LEU A 79 -8.66 -7.07 9.97
C LEU A 79 -7.53 -6.56 10.86
N PHE A 80 -6.94 -5.42 10.52
CA PHE A 80 -5.78 -4.84 11.22
C PHE A 80 -6.15 -3.86 12.34
N ASP A 81 -7.44 -3.54 12.50
CA ASP A 81 -7.89 -2.66 13.58
C ASP A 81 -7.69 -3.34 14.95
N ILE A 82 -6.89 -2.67 15.79
CA ILE A 82 -6.61 -3.10 17.17
C ILE A 82 -7.51 -2.41 18.21
N TYR A 83 -8.33 -1.45 17.78
CA TYR A 83 -9.18 -0.63 18.65
C TYR A 83 -10.64 -1.05 18.63
N HIS A 84 -11.18 -1.42 17.45
CA HIS A 84 -12.60 -1.70 17.25
C HIS A 84 -12.83 -3.14 16.77
N GLU A 85 -13.93 -3.73 17.24
CA GLU A 85 -14.43 -5.01 16.76
C GLU A 85 -15.47 -4.78 15.67
N TYR A 86 -15.52 -5.68 14.70
CA TYR A 86 -16.51 -5.68 13.61
C TYR A 86 -17.36 -6.95 13.69
N SER A 87 -18.67 -6.80 13.48
CA SER A 87 -19.60 -7.91 13.57
C SER A 87 -19.26 -9.02 12.57
N GLY A 88 -19.01 -10.22 13.06
CA GLY A 88 -18.69 -11.39 12.24
C GLY A 88 -17.22 -11.48 11.78
N ILE A 89 -16.35 -10.56 12.22
CA ILE A 89 -14.92 -10.53 11.88
C ILE A 89 -14.10 -10.65 13.17
N ASN A 90 -13.31 -11.70 13.28
CA ASN A 90 -12.26 -11.80 14.30
C ASN A 90 -11.01 -11.11 13.79
N ASN A 91 -10.81 -9.87 14.22
CA ASN A 91 -9.67 -9.02 13.85
C ASN A 91 -8.60 -8.97 14.95
N LEU A 92 -7.59 -8.12 14.79
CA LEU A 92 -6.54 -7.96 15.78
C LEU A 92 -7.04 -7.43 17.13
N CYS A 93 -8.11 -6.62 17.16
CA CYS A 93 -8.74 -6.21 18.41
C CYS A 93 -9.30 -7.42 19.17
N THR A 94 -9.99 -8.33 18.46
CA THR A 94 -10.49 -9.58 19.06
C THR A 94 -9.34 -10.45 19.57
N VAL A 95 -8.27 -10.62 18.80
CA VAL A 95 -7.09 -11.41 19.20
C VAL A 95 -6.43 -10.80 20.45
N ASN A 96 -6.22 -9.48 20.49
CA ASN A 96 -5.64 -8.79 21.65
C ASN A 96 -6.50 -8.92 22.90
N LYS A 97 -7.83 -8.84 22.79
CA LYS A 97 -8.74 -9.03 23.93
C LYS A 97 -8.72 -10.45 24.51
N MET A 98 -8.33 -11.43 23.70
CA MET A 98 -8.22 -12.83 24.11
C MET A 98 -6.82 -13.21 24.57
N ALA A 99 -5.89 -12.26 24.72
CA ALA A 99 -4.53 -12.51 25.19
C ALA A 99 -4.53 -13.25 26.55
N GLY A 100 -3.67 -14.27 26.68
CA GLY A 100 -3.62 -15.19 27.81
C GLY A 100 -4.75 -16.23 27.86
N GLY A 101 -5.72 -16.17 26.94
CA GLY A 101 -6.88 -17.09 26.85
C GLY A 101 -6.77 -18.12 25.75
N GLU A 102 -7.93 -18.52 25.24
CA GLU A 102 -8.07 -19.48 24.16
C GLU A 102 -7.65 -18.91 22.79
N ALA A 103 -7.32 -19.80 21.85
CA ALA A 103 -7.00 -19.42 20.48
C ALA A 103 -8.24 -18.89 19.75
N VAL A 104 -8.05 -17.87 18.94
CA VAL A 104 -9.09 -17.19 18.14
C VAL A 104 -9.00 -17.66 16.70
N GLY A 105 -10.10 -18.16 16.12
CA GLY A 105 -10.19 -18.45 14.68
C GLY A 105 -10.17 -17.14 13.88
N VAL A 106 -9.32 -17.04 12.89
CA VAL A 106 -9.16 -15.83 12.06
C VAL A 106 -9.30 -16.15 10.57
N GLU A 107 -9.54 -15.13 9.75
CA GLU A 107 -9.50 -15.27 8.30
C GLU A 107 -8.10 -15.58 7.78
N ALA A 108 -8.01 -16.31 6.66
CA ALA A 108 -6.74 -16.69 6.05
C ALA A 108 -5.84 -15.48 5.77
N ARG A 109 -6.40 -14.36 5.32
CA ARG A 109 -5.64 -13.11 5.06
C ARG A 109 -4.96 -12.55 6.31
N LEU A 110 -5.60 -12.65 7.47
CA LEU A 110 -4.98 -12.22 8.73
C LEU A 110 -3.88 -13.19 9.15
N MET A 111 -4.09 -14.49 8.96
CA MET A 111 -3.06 -15.51 9.19
C MET A 111 -1.83 -15.28 8.29
N GLU A 112 -2.03 -15.08 6.99
CA GLU A 112 -0.95 -14.79 6.03
C GLU A 112 -0.15 -13.55 6.43
N PHE A 113 -0.84 -12.49 6.84
CA PHE A 113 -0.18 -11.28 7.34
C PHE A 113 0.66 -11.53 8.60
N LEU A 114 0.14 -12.28 9.57
CA LEU A 114 0.86 -12.59 10.81
C LEU A 114 2.06 -13.51 10.58
N LEU A 115 1.97 -14.44 9.64
CA LEU A 115 3.11 -15.24 9.19
C LEU A 115 4.19 -14.36 8.56
N TYR A 116 3.80 -13.45 7.66
CA TYR A 116 4.71 -12.48 7.08
C TYR A 116 5.36 -11.57 8.14
N ALA A 117 4.61 -11.14 9.15
CA ALA A 117 5.15 -10.35 10.25
C ALA A 117 6.22 -11.11 11.06
N LYS A 118 6.03 -12.42 11.29
CA LYS A 118 7.05 -13.28 11.92
C LYS A 118 8.28 -13.47 11.03
N GLU A 119 8.09 -13.63 9.73
CA GLU A 119 9.20 -13.70 8.77
C GLU A 119 10.02 -12.40 8.79
N LEU A 120 9.38 -11.24 8.80
CA LEU A 120 10.07 -9.96 8.89
C LEU A 120 10.80 -9.76 10.22
N TYR A 121 10.25 -10.26 11.32
CA TYR A 121 10.96 -10.27 12.60
C TYR A 121 12.30 -11.01 12.47
N GLU A 122 12.29 -12.20 11.90
CA GLU A 122 13.52 -13.00 11.70
C GLU A 122 14.49 -12.30 10.72
N LEU A 123 13.99 -11.82 9.58
CA LEU A 123 14.79 -11.14 8.56
C LEU A 123 15.48 -9.87 9.07
N THR A 124 14.84 -9.16 9.99
CA THR A 124 15.37 -7.91 10.57
C THR A 124 16.15 -8.11 11.87
N GLY A 125 16.30 -9.36 12.33
CA GLY A 125 16.95 -9.63 13.63
C GLY A 125 16.18 -9.07 14.82
N GLY A 126 14.84 -9.03 14.71
CA GLY A 126 13.94 -8.56 15.77
C GLY A 126 13.56 -7.09 15.72
N GLU A 127 14.13 -6.29 14.81
CA GLU A 127 13.85 -4.86 14.71
C GLU A 127 12.40 -4.57 14.26
N MET A 128 11.82 -5.42 13.38
CA MET A 128 10.41 -5.38 13.04
C MET A 128 9.64 -6.36 13.92
N ASN A 129 8.97 -5.85 14.94
CA ASN A 129 8.26 -6.66 15.92
C ASN A 129 6.81 -6.20 16.12
N VAL A 130 5.84 -7.02 15.71
CA VAL A 130 4.42 -6.72 15.88
C VAL A 130 3.91 -6.96 17.29
N MET A 131 4.69 -7.61 18.17
CA MET A 131 4.34 -7.84 19.57
C MET A 131 4.69 -6.63 20.48
N MET A 132 4.99 -5.46 19.92
CA MET A 132 5.29 -4.24 20.67
C MET A 132 4.06 -3.53 21.25
N GLY A 133 2.87 -4.07 21.10
CA GLY A 133 1.62 -3.42 21.48
C GLY A 133 1.55 -2.97 22.94
N SER A 134 2.07 -3.75 23.88
CA SER A 134 2.14 -3.37 25.31
C SER A 134 2.91 -2.06 25.53
N VAL A 135 4.06 -1.88 24.87
CA VAL A 135 4.89 -0.66 24.94
C VAL A 135 4.23 0.49 24.17
N LEU A 136 3.73 0.21 22.96
CA LEU A 136 3.13 1.22 22.09
C LEU A 136 1.83 1.78 22.66
N THR A 137 1.09 1.01 23.45
CA THR A 137 -0.11 1.48 24.16
C THR A 137 0.22 2.61 25.15
N LEU A 138 1.34 2.55 25.86
CA LEU A 138 1.76 3.62 26.77
C LEU A 138 2.01 4.93 26.01
N TRP A 139 2.67 4.85 24.85
CA TRP A 139 2.91 6.01 24.00
C TRP A 139 1.64 6.52 23.31
N HIS A 140 0.74 5.61 22.94
CA HIS A 140 -0.58 5.98 22.41
C HIS A 140 -1.37 6.79 23.43
N ASN A 141 -1.47 6.31 24.67
CA ASN A 141 -2.17 7.01 25.75
C ASN A 141 -1.57 8.39 26.05
N ALA A 142 -0.25 8.51 26.05
CA ALA A 142 0.44 9.80 26.25
C ALA A 142 0.13 10.78 25.09
N ARG A 143 0.08 10.30 23.86
CA ARG A 143 -0.28 11.11 22.68
C ARG A 143 -1.74 11.56 22.73
N GLU A 144 -2.67 10.67 23.08
CA GLU A 144 -4.08 11.01 23.18
C GLU A 144 -4.31 12.08 24.29
N ALA A 145 -3.71 11.92 25.46
CA ALA A 145 -3.79 12.91 26.54
C ALA A 145 -3.27 14.29 26.10
N ALA A 146 -2.16 14.32 25.33
CA ALA A 146 -1.60 15.56 24.80
C ALA A 146 -2.48 16.18 23.70
N SER A 147 -3.18 15.35 22.91
CA SER A 147 -4.09 15.78 21.84
C SER A 147 -5.39 16.35 22.41
N GLU A 148 -5.89 15.79 23.51
CA GLU A 148 -7.08 16.29 24.18
C GLU A 148 -6.82 17.64 24.88
N ASP A 149 -5.73 17.75 25.63
CA ASP A 149 -5.25 19.00 26.23
C ASP A 149 -3.70 18.99 26.30
N PRO A 150 -3.01 19.90 25.60
CA PRO A 150 -1.53 20.00 25.67
C PRO A 150 -0.96 20.13 27.07
N LYS A 151 -1.76 20.58 28.05
CA LYS A 151 -1.33 20.66 29.46
C LYS A 151 -1.21 19.28 30.12
N ASN A 152 -1.86 18.27 29.56
CA ASN A 152 -1.83 16.89 30.02
C ASN A 152 -0.73 16.08 29.32
N ALA A 153 0.13 16.72 28.50
CA ALA A 153 1.25 16.06 27.86
C ALA A 153 2.21 15.47 28.88
N TYR A 154 2.52 14.19 28.71
CA TYR A 154 3.50 13.49 29.55
C TYR A 154 4.33 12.52 28.70
N VAL A 155 5.45 12.08 29.25
CA VAL A 155 6.26 10.98 28.70
C VAL A 155 6.03 9.78 29.61
N PRO A 156 5.76 8.57 29.07
CA PRO A 156 5.62 7.36 29.89
C PRO A 156 6.86 7.16 30.77
N ALA A 157 6.66 6.70 32.01
CA ALA A 157 7.77 6.46 32.93
C ALA A 157 8.66 5.32 32.38
N GLU A 158 9.98 5.44 32.61
CA GLU A 158 10.94 4.43 32.15
C GLU A 158 10.64 3.05 32.77
N GLU A 159 10.20 3.03 34.03
CA GLU A 159 9.83 1.82 34.76
C GLU A 159 8.62 1.12 34.09
N ASP A 160 7.60 1.88 33.67
CA ASP A 160 6.42 1.34 33.00
C ASP A 160 6.78 0.79 31.60
N LEU A 161 7.66 1.52 30.87
CA LEU A 161 8.17 1.06 29.57
C LEU A 161 8.99 -0.23 29.72
N ALA A 162 9.85 -0.31 30.74
CA ALA A 162 10.65 -1.50 31.00
C ALA A 162 9.79 -2.71 31.43
N GLU A 163 8.71 -2.48 32.17
CA GLU A 163 7.75 -3.55 32.51
C GLU A 163 7.01 -4.03 31.27
N ALA A 164 6.44 -3.11 30.48
CA ALA A 164 5.73 -3.43 29.24
C ALA A 164 6.61 -4.17 28.22
N ALA A 165 7.89 -3.85 28.15
CA ALA A 165 8.85 -4.50 27.26
C ALA A 165 9.10 -5.98 27.58
N LYS A 166 8.74 -6.48 28.75
CA LYS A 166 8.83 -7.90 29.09
C LYS A 166 7.78 -8.76 28.35
N HIS A 167 6.76 -8.14 27.79
CA HIS A 167 5.62 -8.74 27.12
C HIS A 167 5.67 -8.57 25.59
N THR A 168 6.87 -8.47 25.00
CA THR A 168 7.07 -8.19 23.56
C THR A 168 7.77 -9.32 22.80
N ASP A 169 7.97 -10.49 23.44
CA ASP A 169 8.61 -11.62 22.77
C ASP A 169 7.70 -12.15 21.66
N ILE A 170 8.25 -12.27 20.44
CA ILE A 170 7.51 -12.79 19.26
C ILE A 170 7.04 -14.23 19.45
N SER A 171 7.68 -15.00 20.32
CA SER A 171 7.28 -16.39 20.63
C SER A 171 5.92 -16.47 21.36
N LEU A 172 5.48 -15.37 21.99
CA LEU A 172 4.16 -15.28 22.62
C LEU A 172 3.01 -15.29 21.60
N LEU A 173 3.31 -15.01 20.32
CA LEU A 173 2.37 -15.12 19.21
C LEU A 173 2.42 -16.53 18.62
N GLU A 174 1.43 -17.33 18.94
CA GLU A 174 1.26 -18.70 18.47
C GLU A 174 0.29 -18.73 17.27
N LEU A 175 0.73 -19.29 16.15
CA LEU A 175 -0.04 -19.39 14.90
C LEU A 175 -0.26 -20.87 14.56
N ASP A 176 -1.51 -21.28 14.47
CA ASP A 176 -1.91 -22.61 13.96
C ASP A 176 -2.48 -22.43 12.55
N VAL A 177 -1.65 -22.67 11.55
CA VAL A 177 -1.98 -22.51 10.14
C VAL A 177 -3.03 -23.51 9.67
N GLU A 178 -2.99 -24.75 10.20
CA GLU A 178 -3.92 -25.81 9.78
C GLU A 178 -5.36 -25.48 10.18
N ASN A 179 -5.53 -24.88 11.37
CA ASN A 179 -6.84 -24.54 11.91
C ASN A 179 -7.20 -23.04 11.74
N ASN A 180 -6.32 -22.23 11.16
CA ASN A 180 -6.45 -20.77 11.07
C ASN A 180 -6.75 -20.13 12.43
N THR A 181 -6.00 -20.50 13.47
CA THR A 181 -6.17 -19.92 14.80
C THR A 181 -4.92 -19.18 15.28
N VAL A 182 -5.15 -18.10 16.03
CA VAL A 182 -4.12 -17.23 16.60
C VAL A 182 -4.31 -17.18 18.12
N ARG A 183 -3.22 -17.31 18.86
CA ARG A 183 -3.21 -17.18 20.30
C ARG A 183 -2.05 -16.28 20.75
N ILE A 184 -2.31 -15.41 21.69
CA ILE A 184 -1.29 -14.69 22.46
C ILE A 184 -1.22 -15.37 23.82
N SER A 185 -0.08 -15.99 24.15
CA SER A 185 0.03 -16.82 25.37
C SER A 185 0.16 -16.00 26.66
N ASP A 186 0.55 -14.74 26.57
CA ASP A 186 0.72 -13.81 27.70
C ASP A 186 -0.44 -12.81 27.76
N PRO A 187 -1.17 -12.70 28.89
CA PRO A 187 -2.30 -11.78 29.04
C PRO A 187 -1.94 -10.30 29.01
N LEU A 188 -0.66 -9.94 29.15
CA LEU A 188 -0.18 -8.55 29.12
C LEU A 188 0.46 -8.19 27.78
N ALA A 189 0.65 -9.16 26.89
CA ALA A 189 1.15 -8.93 25.55
C ALA A 189 0.02 -8.49 24.61
N SER A 190 0.36 -7.73 23.59
CA SER A 190 -0.57 -7.35 22.53
C SER A 190 0.13 -7.09 21.20
N ILE A 191 -0.61 -7.29 20.12
CA ILE A 191 -0.19 -7.01 18.75
C ILE A 191 -0.46 -5.55 18.41
N ASP A 192 0.51 -4.89 17.80
CA ASP A 192 0.37 -3.60 17.12
C ASP A 192 1.04 -3.69 15.74
N VAL A 193 0.29 -3.38 14.71
CA VAL A 193 0.74 -3.50 13.31
C VAL A 193 0.90 -2.15 12.62
N GLY A 194 0.89 -1.05 13.35
CA GLY A 194 0.96 0.30 12.81
C GLY A 194 2.16 0.55 11.90
N ALA A 195 3.30 -0.09 12.17
CA ALA A 195 4.50 0.02 11.34
C ALA A 195 4.45 -0.78 10.04
N LEU A 196 3.65 -1.86 9.97
CA LEU A 196 3.64 -2.83 8.87
C LEU A 196 2.34 -2.84 8.08
N GLY A 197 1.19 -2.74 8.77
CA GLY A 197 -0.13 -3.05 8.22
C GLY A 197 -0.50 -2.23 6.98
N LYS A 198 -0.25 -0.91 6.99
CA LYS A 198 -0.59 -0.06 5.83
C LYS A 198 0.24 -0.41 4.59
N GLY A 199 1.53 -0.67 4.76
CA GLY A 199 2.41 -1.06 3.66
C GLY A 199 1.97 -2.38 3.04
N TYR A 200 1.68 -3.38 3.89
CA TYR A 200 1.19 -4.68 3.46
C TYR A 200 -0.16 -4.58 2.73
N ALA A 201 -1.14 -3.89 3.31
CA ALA A 201 -2.44 -3.69 2.67
C ALA A 201 -2.34 -2.97 1.33
N THR A 202 -1.43 -1.99 1.22
CA THR A 202 -1.16 -1.28 -0.04
C THR A 202 -0.61 -2.21 -1.11
N GLU A 203 0.31 -3.10 -0.75
CA GLU A 203 0.86 -4.11 -1.67
C GLU A 203 -0.20 -5.10 -2.12
N MET A 204 -1.02 -5.63 -1.20
CA MET A 204 -2.09 -6.57 -1.55
C MET A 204 -3.15 -5.93 -2.46
N ALA A 205 -3.52 -4.68 -2.19
CA ALA A 205 -4.45 -3.94 -3.04
C ALA A 205 -3.86 -3.67 -4.43
N ALA A 206 -2.55 -3.42 -4.53
CA ALA A 206 -1.87 -3.27 -5.81
C ALA A 206 -1.81 -4.59 -6.60
N GLN A 207 -1.48 -5.70 -5.95
CA GLN A 207 -1.51 -7.02 -6.58
C GLN A 207 -2.92 -7.38 -7.08
N LYS A 208 -3.96 -7.06 -6.32
CA LYS A 208 -5.35 -7.20 -6.77
C LYS A 208 -5.59 -6.37 -8.02
N ALA A 209 -5.17 -5.10 -8.05
CA ALA A 209 -5.30 -4.23 -9.22
C ALA A 209 -4.55 -4.79 -10.44
N GLU A 210 -3.36 -5.34 -10.25
CA GLU A 210 -2.60 -6.02 -11.33
C GLU A 210 -3.39 -7.21 -11.91
N THR A 211 -4.06 -8.02 -11.08
CA THR A 211 -4.91 -9.12 -11.55
C THR A 211 -6.13 -8.65 -12.34
N LEU A 212 -6.60 -7.43 -12.10
CA LEU A 212 -7.68 -6.79 -12.84
C LEU A 212 -7.18 -6.14 -14.15
N GLY A 213 -5.88 -6.24 -14.45
CA GLY A 213 -5.24 -5.62 -15.61
C GLY A 213 -5.16 -4.09 -15.51
N CYS A 214 -5.08 -3.53 -14.29
CA CYS A 214 -4.80 -2.13 -14.09
C CYS A 214 -3.32 -1.87 -14.42
N GLU A 215 -3.06 -0.91 -15.29
CA GLU A 215 -1.71 -0.48 -15.68
C GLU A 215 -1.55 1.01 -15.42
N SER A 216 -0.34 1.47 -15.15
CA SER A 216 -0.04 2.89 -14.88
C SER A 216 -0.88 3.49 -13.73
N TYR A 217 -1.00 2.77 -12.62
CA TYR A 217 -1.68 3.24 -11.41
C TYR A 217 -0.69 3.63 -10.33
N VAL A 218 -1.10 4.57 -9.47
CA VAL A 218 -0.39 4.96 -8.25
C VAL A 218 -1.38 4.87 -7.10
N LEU A 219 -1.04 4.06 -6.11
CA LEU A 219 -1.74 3.95 -4.83
C LEU A 219 -0.90 4.68 -3.78
N ASN A 220 -1.54 5.57 -3.02
CA ASN A 220 -0.93 6.24 -1.88
C ASN A 220 -1.87 6.10 -0.67
N VAL A 221 -1.51 5.24 0.25
CA VAL A 221 -2.28 4.94 1.47
C VAL A 221 -1.55 5.55 2.66
N GLY A 222 -1.90 6.79 3.01
CA GLY A 222 -1.28 7.50 4.14
C GLY A 222 0.24 7.61 4.03
N GLY A 223 0.78 7.82 2.83
CA GLY A 223 2.22 7.91 2.58
C GLY A 223 2.89 6.59 2.18
N ASN A 224 2.22 5.44 2.30
CA ASN A 224 2.68 4.19 1.70
C ASN A 224 2.31 4.21 0.22
N ILE A 225 3.32 4.21 -0.65
CA ILE A 225 3.12 4.38 -2.10
C ILE A 225 3.49 3.08 -2.81
N ARG A 226 2.56 2.59 -3.64
CA ARG A 226 2.78 1.50 -4.57
C ARG A 226 2.42 1.93 -5.99
N ILE A 227 3.32 1.66 -6.89
CA ILE A 227 3.18 2.00 -8.32
C ILE A 227 2.98 0.71 -9.10
N ILE A 228 2.03 0.71 -10.02
CA ILE A 228 1.72 -0.39 -10.93
C ILE A 228 2.13 0.03 -12.33
N GLY A 229 3.02 -0.76 -12.95
CA GLY A 229 3.48 -0.55 -14.32
C GLY A 229 4.38 0.69 -14.49
N THR A 230 4.39 1.24 -15.69
CA THR A 230 5.19 2.40 -16.10
C THR A 230 4.29 3.59 -16.43
N ARG A 231 4.90 4.75 -16.63
CA ARG A 231 4.17 5.91 -17.20
C ARG A 231 3.69 5.61 -18.61
N PRO A 232 2.65 6.32 -19.12
CA PRO A 232 2.13 6.11 -20.47
C PRO A 232 3.15 6.30 -21.60
N ASP A 233 4.19 7.10 -21.36
CA ASP A 233 5.32 7.29 -22.28
C ASP A 233 6.38 6.19 -22.21
N GLY A 234 6.19 5.18 -21.38
CA GLY A 234 7.09 4.05 -21.17
C GLY A 234 8.28 4.36 -20.27
N THR A 235 8.38 5.58 -19.71
CA THR A 235 9.41 5.91 -18.74
C THR A 235 9.09 5.38 -17.35
N GLY A 236 10.09 5.28 -16.48
CA GLY A 236 9.90 4.96 -15.06
C GLY A 236 9.24 6.12 -14.30
N TRP A 237 8.73 5.81 -13.13
CA TRP A 237 8.16 6.77 -12.18
C TRP A 237 9.25 7.49 -11.38
#